data_eee07f565a49fbb01fef7c16bdfcc5ec
#
_entry.id   eee07f565a49fbb01fef7c16bdfcc5ec
#
_cell.length_a   1.000
_cell.length_b   1.000
_cell.length_c   1.000
_cell.angle_alpha   90.00
_cell.angle_beta   90.00
_cell.angle_gamma   90.00
#
_symmetry.space_group_name_H-M   'P 1'
#
loop_
_entity.id
_entity.type
_entity.pdbx_description
1 polymer ?
#
loop_
_entity_poly.entity_id
_entity_poly.type
_entity_poly.pdbx_seq_one_letter_code
_entity_poly.pdbx_strand_id
1 'polypeptide(L)'
;PASPAPARAPVAPPQPEPQRAAPQGISPANTVFVSLCFEGPDVYSTAGGLGTRVAELTEALATLGYETHLIFVGDPNKPPVERRVEGRLHITRWAQWISAYHLNGVYDGEEDKIKEYNDTAPIHVYEQIARPAIEQGKIVVVIGEDWHTAEAVSRVSDILHWHGVRNRALIMWNCNSLMSLYRINWGRLSYTSTITTVSRYMKHRLWQYNVNPLAIPNGIPRRYLDPVDAEAVSQLREVMRRGNEQRAFLFKIGRFDPDKRWLMAVEAVARMRASGKPVSMVIRGGIEPHGGEVLRRAYDLGLRVVNIEAKRPTSRECIELLREAGEADIYNLRFFVPEEFVRICYAAADATLANSGHEPFGLVGLEVMAARGIAFTGSTGEDYAISFENAVALETEDPDEIVGYLTHIQQHPEEREKIRAEAYRTASEFVWEEVIDNLIGKLGYLARKQNLTLD
;
A
#
# COMPACT_ATOMS: atom_id res chain seq x y z
N PRO A 1 1.53 92.37 -12.79
CA PRO A 1 1.04 91.57 -11.69
C PRO A 1 0.47 90.23 -12.23
N ALA A 2 1.13 89.15 -11.89
CA ALA A 2 0.73 87.82 -12.31
C ALA A 2 -0.28 87.28 -11.28
N SER A 3 -1.41 86.68 -11.77
CA SER A 3 -2.40 86.07 -10.96
C SER A 3 -1.85 84.76 -10.35
N PRO A 4 -2.21 84.40 -9.09
CA PRO A 4 -1.78 83.18 -8.48
C PRO A 4 -2.53 81.97 -9.08
N ALA A 5 -1.82 80.90 -9.28
CA ALA A 5 -2.35 79.63 -9.77
C ALA A 5 -3.33 78.97 -8.74
N PRO A 6 -4.36 78.24 -9.17
CA PRO A 6 -5.32 77.62 -8.27
C PRO A 6 -4.68 76.47 -7.46
N ALA A 7 -5.00 76.42 -6.16
CA ALA A 7 -4.57 75.41 -5.25
C ALA A 7 -5.12 74.02 -5.68
N ARG A 8 -4.23 73.02 -5.79
CA ARG A 8 -4.64 71.63 -6.02
C ARG A 8 -5.44 71.10 -4.82
N ALA A 9 -6.60 70.52 -5.12
CA ALA A 9 -7.40 69.78 -4.12
C ALA A 9 -6.63 68.59 -3.52
N PRO A 10 -6.82 68.29 -2.25
CA PRO A 10 -6.15 67.11 -1.61
C PRO A 10 -6.59 65.82 -2.29
N VAL A 11 -5.61 65.02 -2.72
CA VAL A 11 -5.81 63.67 -3.24
C VAL A 11 -6.28 62.83 -2.07
N ALA A 12 -7.46 62.19 -2.21
CA ALA A 12 -7.98 61.22 -1.23
C ALA A 12 -6.97 60.08 -1.08
N PRO A 13 -6.75 59.54 0.13
CA PRO A 13 -5.87 58.41 0.32
C PRO A 13 -6.41 57.20 -0.47
N PRO A 14 -5.52 56.37 -1.04
CA PRO A 14 -5.93 55.17 -1.78
C PRO A 14 -6.75 54.26 -0.85
N GLN A 15 -7.90 53.85 -1.34
CA GLN A 15 -8.70 52.83 -0.64
C GLN A 15 -7.84 51.56 -0.51
N PRO A 16 -7.85 50.85 0.65
CA PRO A 16 -7.15 49.59 0.78
C PRO A 16 -7.70 48.62 -0.28
N GLU A 17 -6.80 48.08 -1.09
CA GLU A 17 -7.16 47.01 -2.00
C GLU A 17 -7.83 45.90 -1.19
N PRO A 18 -8.93 45.26 -1.69
CA PRO A 18 -9.55 44.17 -1.02
C PRO A 18 -8.45 43.12 -0.80
N GLN A 19 -8.19 42.78 0.47
CA GLN A 19 -7.29 41.69 0.82
C GLN A 19 -7.78 40.45 0.07
N ARG A 20 -7.02 40.02 -0.96
CA ARG A 20 -7.23 38.72 -1.56
C ARG A 20 -7.16 37.69 -0.44
N ALA A 21 -8.27 36.99 -0.20
CA ALA A 21 -8.29 35.85 0.70
C ALA A 21 -7.09 34.96 0.36
N ALA A 22 -6.34 34.53 1.37
CA ALA A 22 -5.25 33.60 1.15
C ALA A 22 -5.80 32.39 0.33
N PRO A 23 -5.09 31.91 -0.71
CA PRO A 23 -5.58 30.85 -1.54
C PRO A 23 -5.98 29.68 -0.65
N GLN A 24 -7.24 29.29 -0.71
CA GLN A 24 -7.73 28.14 0.05
C GLN A 24 -6.96 26.91 -0.43
N GLY A 25 -6.33 26.17 0.48
CA GLY A 25 -5.64 24.92 0.17
C GLY A 25 -6.62 23.83 -0.31
N ILE A 26 -6.09 22.72 -0.76
CA ILE A 26 -6.87 21.51 -1.06
C ILE A 26 -7.65 21.10 0.18
N SER A 27 -8.97 20.96 0.04
CA SER A 27 -9.87 20.65 1.17
C SER A 27 -11.09 19.86 0.72
N PRO A 28 -11.80 19.18 1.64
CA PRO A 28 -13.04 18.45 1.31
C PRO A 28 -14.13 19.35 0.69
N ALA A 29 -14.13 20.64 1.01
CA ALA A 29 -15.14 21.58 0.50
C ALA A 29 -14.96 21.88 -0.99
N ASN A 30 -13.72 21.89 -1.48
CA ASN A 30 -13.39 22.35 -2.84
C ASN A 30 -12.75 21.28 -3.73
N THR A 31 -12.68 20.01 -3.31
CA THR A 31 -11.93 18.99 -4.05
C THR A 31 -12.72 17.69 -4.15
N VAL A 32 -12.70 17.08 -5.35
CA VAL A 32 -13.22 15.74 -5.62
C VAL A 32 -12.07 14.85 -6.07
N PHE A 33 -11.96 13.66 -5.52
CA PHE A 33 -10.96 12.66 -5.90
C PHE A 33 -11.56 11.61 -6.84
N VAL A 34 -10.81 11.24 -7.86
CA VAL A 34 -11.13 10.14 -8.79
C VAL A 34 -9.94 9.21 -8.86
N SER A 35 -10.09 7.98 -8.37
CA SER A 35 -9.10 6.92 -8.49
C SER A 35 -9.48 6.00 -9.65
N LEU A 36 -8.56 5.86 -10.60
CA LEU A 36 -8.65 4.95 -11.73
C LEU A 36 -7.71 3.78 -11.48
N CYS A 37 -8.24 2.57 -11.42
CA CYS A 37 -7.46 1.38 -11.17
C CYS A 37 -8.01 0.20 -11.98
N PHE A 38 -7.17 -0.77 -12.30
CA PHE A 38 -7.63 -2.01 -12.93
C PHE A 38 -8.14 -2.99 -11.86
N GLU A 39 -7.41 -3.11 -10.73
CA GLU A 39 -7.83 -3.84 -9.56
C GLU A 39 -8.76 -3.02 -8.66
N GLY A 40 -9.48 -3.69 -7.76
CA GLY A 40 -10.39 -3.04 -6.81
C GLY A 40 -10.76 -3.92 -5.62
N PRO A 41 -11.71 -3.48 -4.77
CA PRO A 41 -12.04 -4.14 -3.51
C PRO A 41 -12.86 -5.44 -3.63
N ASP A 42 -13.32 -5.79 -4.82
CA ASP A 42 -14.05 -7.03 -5.02
C ASP A 42 -13.11 -8.23 -5.01
N VAL A 43 -13.55 -9.38 -4.50
CA VAL A 43 -12.77 -10.63 -4.53
C VAL A 43 -12.35 -10.98 -5.97
N TYR A 44 -13.23 -10.77 -6.94
CA TYR A 44 -12.94 -10.93 -8.36
C TYR A 44 -11.83 -10.00 -8.87
N SER A 45 -11.78 -8.78 -8.32
CA SER A 45 -10.91 -7.69 -8.80
C SER A 45 -9.59 -7.57 -8.03
N THR A 46 -9.45 -8.29 -6.93
CA THR A 46 -8.24 -8.26 -6.10
C THR A 46 -7.32 -9.42 -6.48
N ALA A 47 -6.17 -9.12 -7.08
CA ALA A 47 -5.14 -10.12 -7.39
C ALA A 47 -3.88 -9.93 -6.54
N GLY A 48 -3.66 -8.74 -5.99
CA GLY A 48 -2.48 -8.43 -5.19
C GLY A 48 -2.68 -7.22 -4.27
N GLY A 49 -1.58 -6.62 -3.88
CA GLY A 49 -1.59 -5.45 -2.99
C GLY A 49 -2.22 -4.19 -3.59
N LEU A 50 -2.34 -4.12 -4.92
CA LEU A 50 -2.89 -2.95 -5.61
C LEU A 50 -4.38 -2.75 -5.29
N GLY A 51 -5.18 -3.82 -5.38
CA GLY A 51 -6.61 -3.78 -5.03
C GLY A 51 -6.85 -3.35 -3.58
N THR A 52 -6.04 -3.86 -2.65
CA THR A 52 -6.08 -3.46 -1.23
C THR A 52 -5.71 -1.99 -1.07
N ARG A 53 -4.60 -1.56 -1.68
CA ARG A 53 -4.15 -0.17 -1.64
C ARG A 53 -5.23 0.80 -2.06
N VAL A 54 -5.85 0.60 -3.24
CA VAL A 54 -6.83 1.56 -3.75
C VAL A 54 -8.12 1.56 -2.92
N ALA A 55 -8.52 0.40 -2.40
CA ALA A 55 -9.65 0.30 -1.50
C ALA A 55 -9.42 1.11 -0.22
N GLU A 56 -8.28 0.92 0.45
CA GLU A 56 -7.94 1.60 1.69
C GLU A 56 -7.70 3.10 1.50
N LEU A 57 -6.96 3.50 0.45
CA LEU A 57 -6.73 4.92 0.13
C LEU A 57 -8.04 5.66 -0.12
N THR A 58 -8.93 5.09 -0.94
CA THR A 58 -10.21 5.76 -1.29
C THR A 58 -11.17 5.79 -0.11
N GLU A 59 -11.19 4.75 0.72
CA GLU A 59 -11.96 4.73 1.97
C GLU A 59 -11.44 5.78 2.98
N ALA A 60 -10.12 5.90 3.12
CA ALA A 60 -9.51 6.89 3.99
C ALA A 60 -9.77 8.33 3.51
N LEU A 61 -9.64 8.61 2.20
CA LEU A 61 -10.01 9.91 1.63
C LEU A 61 -11.46 10.28 1.92
N ALA A 62 -12.39 9.34 1.71
CA ALA A 62 -13.81 9.56 1.99
C ALA A 62 -14.10 9.74 3.49
N THR A 63 -13.38 9.02 4.35
CA THR A 63 -13.48 9.15 5.82
C THR A 63 -12.99 10.52 6.28
N LEU A 64 -11.96 11.06 5.64
CA LEU A 64 -11.46 12.43 5.87
C LEU A 64 -12.39 13.52 5.27
N GLY A 65 -13.50 13.14 4.67
CA GLY A 65 -14.55 14.04 4.21
C GLY A 65 -14.50 14.37 2.72
N TYR A 66 -13.52 13.86 1.94
CA TYR A 66 -13.45 14.11 0.51
C TYR A 66 -14.49 13.29 -0.26
N GLU A 67 -15.20 13.93 -1.19
CA GLU A 67 -15.97 13.21 -2.21
C GLU A 67 -14.98 12.41 -3.08
N THR A 68 -15.12 11.09 -3.10
CA THR A 68 -14.13 10.18 -3.68
C THR A 68 -14.82 9.17 -4.59
N HIS A 69 -14.30 9.00 -5.79
CA HIS A 69 -14.77 8.04 -6.78
C HIS A 69 -13.68 7.00 -7.06
N LEU A 70 -14.02 5.73 -6.96
CA LEU A 70 -13.17 4.60 -7.36
C LEU A 70 -13.81 3.92 -8.58
N ILE A 71 -13.08 3.89 -9.70
CA ILE A 71 -13.49 3.23 -10.94
C ILE A 71 -12.50 2.10 -11.23
N PHE A 72 -12.99 0.86 -11.28
CA PHE A 72 -12.16 -0.33 -11.46
C PHE A 72 -12.89 -1.43 -12.23
N VAL A 73 -12.16 -2.43 -12.73
CA VAL A 73 -12.76 -3.58 -13.41
C VAL A 73 -13.46 -4.47 -12.40
N GLY A 74 -14.78 -4.48 -12.46
CA GLY A 74 -15.63 -5.02 -11.39
C GLY A 74 -16.08 -6.46 -11.56
N ASP A 75 -16.53 -7.03 -10.45
CA ASP A 75 -17.20 -8.33 -10.38
C ASP A 75 -18.52 -8.27 -11.16
N PRO A 76 -18.73 -9.16 -12.15
CA PRO A 76 -19.95 -9.17 -12.96
C PRO A 76 -21.23 -9.48 -12.16
N ASN A 77 -21.09 -10.08 -10.97
CA ASN A 77 -22.21 -10.47 -10.12
C ASN A 77 -22.59 -9.42 -9.06
N LYS A 78 -21.87 -8.30 -9.01
CA LYS A 78 -22.16 -7.20 -8.07
C LYS A 78 -22.85 -6.03 -8.74
N PRO A 79 -23.57 -5.18 -7.97
CA PRO A 79 -24.14 -3.96 -8.51
C PRO A 79 -23.07 -3.10 -9.21
N PRO A 80 -23.39 -2.45 -10.35
CA PRO A 80 -22.44 -1.63 -11.09
C PRO A 80 -21.94 -0.41 -10.30
N VAL A 81 -22.80 0.10 -9.41
CA VAL A 81 -22.51 1.27 -8.56
C VAL A 81 -22.82 0.93 -7.10
N GLU A 82 -21.99 1.38 -6.21
CA GLU A 82 -22.15 1.24 -4.75
C GLU A 82 -21.70 2.53 -4.07
N ARG A 83 -22.32 2.89 -2.96
CA ARG A 83 -21.89 4.02 -2.11
C ARG A 83 -21.52 3.52 -0.72
N ARG A 84 -20.39 4.01 -0.19
CA ARG A 84 -19.90 3.72 1.15
C ARG A 84 -19.53 5.02 1.88
N VAL A 85 -19.12 4.92 3.13
CA VAL A 85 -18.64 6.03 3.96
C VAL A 85 -19.64 7.21 3.91
N GLU A 86 -20.87 6.96 4.38
CA GLU A 86 -21.96 7.94 4.41
C GLU A 86 -22.25 8.58 3.03
N GLY A 87 -22.01 7.84 1.95
CA GLY A 87 -22.23 8.28 0.58
C GLY A 87 -21.09 9.05 -0.08
N ARG A 88 -19.98 9.29 0.62
CA ARG A 88 -18.81 10.02 0.10
C ARG A 88 -17.91 9.16 -0.78
N LEU A 89 -17.86 7.85 -0.59
CA LEU A 89 -17.14 6.93 -1.47
C LEU A 89 -18.10 6.34 -2.50
N HIS A 90 -17.88 6.69 -3.76
CA HIS A 90 -18.61 6.17 -4.91
C HIS A 90 -17.77 5.10 -5.60
N ILE A 91 -18.25 3.87 -5.60
CA ILE A 91 -17.60 2.72 -6.21
C ILE A 91 -18.31 2.43 -7.53
N THR A 92 -17.58 2.43 -8.63
CA THR A 92 -18.09 2.13 -9.97
C THR A 92 -17.33 0.93 -10.55
N ARG A 93 -18.06 -0.15 -10.84
CA ARG A 93 -17.55 -1.39 -11.44
C ARG A 93 -17.63 -1.29 -12.95
N TRP A 94 -16.44 -1.17 -13.57
CA TRP A 94 -16.32 -1.02 -15.04
C TRP A 94 -16.15 -2.37 -15.72
N ALA A 95 -16.42 -2.41 -17.03
CA ALA A 95 -16.23 -3.58 -17.89
C ALA A 95 -16.88 -4.88 -17.39
N GLN A 96 -17.96 -4.81 -16.59
CA GLN A 96 -18.65 -5.99 -16.03
C GLN A 96 -19.19 -6.93 -17.11
N TRP A 97 -19.63 -6.38 -18.25
CA TRP A 97 -20.12 -7.18 -19.37
C TRP A 97 -19.03 -8.07 -19.98
N ILE A 98 -17.77 -7.62 -20.01
CA ILE A 98 -16.62 -8.45 -20.42
C ILE A 98 -16.28 -9.44 -19.29
N SER A 99 -16.26 -8.97 -18.04
CA SER A 99 -15.99 -9.81 -16.87
C SER A 99 -16.96 -11.00 -16.76
N ALA A 100 -18.20 -10.86 -17.26
CA ALA A 100 -19.18 -11.95 -17.28
C ALA A 100 -18.78 -13.15 -18.16
N TYR A 101 -17.89 -12.95 -19.12
CA TYR A 101 -17.33 -14.02 -19.98
C TYR A 101 -15.96 -14.51 -19.48
N HIS A 102 -15.36 -13.84 -18.47
CA HIS A 102 -14.01 -14.07 -17.97
C HIS A 102 -14.04 -14.20 -16.43
N LEU A 103 -14.45 -15.37 -15.94
CA LEU A 103 -14.79 -15.58 -14.53
C LEU A 103 -13.59 -15.84 -13.59
N ASN A 104 -12.38 -16.04 -14.14
CA ASN A 104 -11.20 -16.41 -13.33
C ASN A 104 -10.50 -15.21 -12.68
N GLY A 105 -11.15 -14.03 -12.66
CA GLY A 105 -10.64 -12.82 -12.02
C GLY A 105 -10.32 -11.70 -13.02
N VAL A 106 -9.81 -10.61 -12.46
CA VAL A 106 -9.64 -9.34 -13.19
C VAL A 106 -8.74 -9.44 -14.42
N TYR A 107 -7.69 -10.27 -14.36
CA TYR A 107 -6.72 -10.44 -15.46
C TYR A 107 -7.13 -11.48 -16.51
N ASP A 108 -8.21 -12.23 -16.30
CA ASP A 108 -8.79 -13.06 -17.34
C ASP A 108 -9.52 -12.17 -18.36
N GLY A 109 -9.15 -12.26 -19.65
CA GLY A 109 -9.62 -11.35 -20.70
C GLY A 109 -9.06 -9.92 -20.55
N GLU A 110 -7.84 -9.77 -20.04
CA GLU A 110 -7.20 -8.50 -19.69
C GLU A 110 -7.23 -7.47 -20.82
N GLU A 111 -6.84 -7.86 -22.04
CA GLU A 111 -6.71 -6.94 -23.18
C GLU A 111 -8.03 -6.27 -23.58
N ASP A 112 -9.14 -7.03 -23.60
CA ASP A 112 -10.44 -6.50 -23.93
C ASP A 112 -10.95 -5.55 -22.84
N LYS A 113 -10.70 -5.90 -21.57
CA LYS A 113 -11.03 -5.04 -20.42
C LYS A 113 -10.22 -3.75 -20.40
N ILE A 114 -8.92 -3.82 -20.70
CA ILE A 114 -8.05 -2.63 -20.80
C ILE A 114 -8.57 -1.71 -21.91
N LYS A 115 -8.91 -2.28 -23.07
CA LYS A 115 -9.42 -1.50 -24.20
C LYS A 115 -10.71 -0.79 -23.83
N GLU A 116 -11.67 -1.52 -23.31
CA GLU A 116 -12.96 -0.95 -22.87
C GLU A 116 -12.76 0.14 -21.81
N TYR A 117 -11.93 -0.15 -20.80
CA TYR A 117 -11.61 0.78 -19.72
C TYR A 117 -11.02 2.09 -20.25
N ASN A 118 -9.99 1.98 -21.09
CA ASN A 118 -9.30 3.15 -21.63
C ASN A 118 -10.15 3.93 -22.64
N ASP A 119 -11.06 3.28 -23.36
CA ASP A 119 -11.91 3.93 -24.35
C ASP A 119 -13.09 4.67 -23.71
N THR A 120 -13.65 4.15 -22.62
CA THR A 120 -14.96 4.63 -22.12
C THR A 120 -14.91 5.25 -20.72
N ALA A 121 -14.08 4.77 -19.80
CA ALA A 121 -14.00 5.33 -18.45
C ALA A 121 -13.58 6.83 -18.43
N PRO A 122 -12.66 7.33 -19.28
CA PRO A 122 -12.32 8.75 -19.32
C PRO A 122 -13.50 9.67 -19.65
N ILE A 123 -14.40 9.22 -20.50
CA ILE A 123 -15.62 9.96 -20.87
C ILE A 123 -16.55 10.06 -19.65
N HIS A 124 -16.75 8.94 -18.97
CA HIS A 124 -17.53 8.90 -17.72
C HIS A 124 -16.94 9.81 -16.64
N VAL A 125 -15.62 9.78 -16.46
CA VAL A 125 -14.93 10.69 -15.51
C VAL A 125 -15.26 12.14 -15.81
N TYR A 126 -15.21 12.54 -17.07
CA TYR A 126 -15.54 13.90 -17.45
C TYR A 126 -17.01 14.23 -17.26
N GLU A 127 -17.91 13.44 -17.86
CA GLU A 127 -19.34 13.78 -17.92
C GLU A 127 -20.04 13.66 -16.58
N GLN A 128 -19.72 12.63 -15.81
CA GLN A 128 -20.45 12.30 -14.58
C GLN A 128 -19.79 12.83 -13.30
N ILE A 129 -18.49 13.17 -13.35
CA ILE A 129 -17.75 13.56 -12.16
C ILE A 129 -17.11 14.94 -12.34
N ALA A 130 -16.20 15.10 -13.32
CA ALA A 130 -15.38 16.30 -13.41
C ALA A 130 -16.21 17.52 -13.80
N ARG A 131 -17.05 17.43 -14.83
CA ARG A 131 -17.89 18.54 -15.26
C ARG A 131 -18.81 19.04 -14.14
N PRO A 132 -19.62 18.20 -13.46
CA PRO A 132 -20.47 18.66 -12.36
C PRO A 132 -19.69 19.26 -11.19
N ALA A 133 -18.52 18.69 -10.85
CA ALA A 133 -17.67 19.23 -9.78
C ALA A 133 -17.11 20.61 -10.15
N ILE A 134 -16.62 20.78 -11.37
CA ILE A 134 -16.06 22.05 -11.87
C ILE A 134 -17.14 23.13 -11.96
N GLU A 135 -18.35 22.79 -12.40
CA GLU A 135 -19.51 23.69 -12.41
C GLU A 135 -19.89 24.18 -11.01
N GLN A 136 -19.57 23.39 -9.96
CA GLN A 136 -19.72 23.77 -8.54
C GLN A 136 -18.52 24.55 -7.98
N GLY A 137 -17.55 24.93 -8.80
CA GLY A 137 -16.33 25.63 -8.36
C GLY A 137 -15.24 24.71 -7.78
N LYS A 138 -15.46 23.39 -7.73
CA LYS A 138 -14.47 22.44 -7.18
C LYS A 138 -13.36 22.16 -8.19
N ILE A 139 -12.24 21.67 -7.68
CA ILE A 139 -11.17 21.05 -8.47
C ILE A 139 -11.31 19.52 -8.45
N VAL A 140 -10.75 18.89 -9.46
CA VAL A 140 -10.76 17.43 -9.56
C VAL A 140 -9.34 16.90 -9.49
N VAL A 141 -9.09 15.96 -8.59
CA VAL A 141 -7.82 15.23 -8.49
C VAL A 141 -8.04 13.83 -9.07
N VAL A 142 -7.37 13.53 -10.17
CA VAL A 142 -7.41 12.22 -10.82
C VAL A 142 -6.12 11.48 -10.51
N ILE A 143 -6.21 10.27 -9.99
CA ILE A 143 -5.08 9.39 -9.69
C ILE A 143 -5.29 8.09 -10.47
N GLY A 144 -4.46 7.83 -11.47
CA GLY A 144 -4.40 6.55 -12.13
C GLY A 144 -3.39 5.64 -11.48
N GLU A 145 -3.72 4.39 -11.32
CA GLU A 145 -2.89 3.39 -10.65
C GLU A 145 -2.43 2.34 -11.65
N ASP A 146 -1.13 2.19 -11.76
CA ASP A 146 -0.40 1.23 -12.57
C ASP A 146 -0.62 1.33 -14.11
N TRP A 147 0.12 0.54 -14.87
CA TRP A 147 0.26 0.64 -16.32
C TRP A 147 -1.07 0.54 -17.09
N HIS A 148 -2.02 -0.22 -16.60
CA HIS A 148 -3.34 -0.39 -17.21
C HIS A 148 -4.10 0.94 -17.40
N THR A 149 -3.88 1.89 -16.51
CA THR A 149 -4.59 3.17 -16.47
C THR A 149 -3.86 4.33 -17.14
N ALA A 150 -2.63 4.11 -17.61
CA ALA A 150 -1.79 5.18 -18.17
C ALA A 150 -2.45 5.89 -19.38
N GLU A 151 -3.09 5.12 -20.27
CA GLU A 151 -3.82 5.69 -21.39
C GLU A 151 -5.11 6.38 -20.95
N ALA A 152 -5.87 5.79 -20.01
CA ALA A 152 -7.08 6.41 -19.47
C ALA A 152 -6.79 7.78 -18.83
N VAL A 153 -5.72 7.87 -18.04
CA VAL A 153 -5.26 9.13 -17.41
C VAL A 153 -4.93 10.19 -18.47
N SER A 154 -4.21 9.80 -19.52
CA SER A 154 -3.87 10.70 -20.61
C SER A 154 -5.11 11.19 -21.35
N ARG A 155 -6.08 10.31 -21.60
CA ARG A 155 -7.36 10.67 -22.24
C ARG A 155 -8.23 11.57 -21.38
N VAL A 156 -8.25 11.37 -20.06
CA VAL A 156 -8.94 12.33 -19.15
C VAL A 156 -8.34 13.72 -19.33
N SER A 157 -7.00 13.83 -19.37
CA SER A 157 -6.33 15.12 -19.60
C SER A 157 -6.73 15.74 -20.93
N ASP A 158 -6.77 14.95 -22.01
CA ASP A 158 -7.13 15.43 -23.36
C ASP A 158 -8.58 15.93 -23.40
N ILE A 159 -9.52 15.18 -22.80
CA ILE A 159 -10.94 15.57 -22.73
C ILE A 159 -11.10 16.88 -21.96
N LEU A 160 -10.47 17.01 -20.80
CA LEU A 160 -10.51 18.24 -20.01
C LEU A 160 -9.90 19.43 -20.76
N HIS A 161 -8.83 19.20 -21.53
CA HIS A 161 -8.22 20.21 -22.38
C HIS A 161 -9.15 20.63 -23.51
N TRP A 162 -9.77 19.66 -24.19
CA TRP A 162 -10.75 19.92 -25.27
C TRP A 162 -11.91 20.79 -24.81
N HIS A 163 -12.36 20.58 -23.58
CA HIS A 163 -13.44 21.36 -22.99
C HIS A 163 -12.98 22.67 -22.30
N GLY A 164 -11.69 23.01 -22.38
CA GLY A 164 -11.12 24.25 -21.82
C GLY A 164 -11.04 24.30 -20.29
N VAL A 165 -11.17 23.16 -19.61
CA VAL A 165 -11.22 23.06 -18.14
C VAL A 165 -10.04 22.28 -17.54
N ARG A 166 -8.97 22.04 -18.32
CA ARG A 166 -7.78 21.30 -17.86
C ARG A 166 -7.11 21.94 -16.64
N ASN A 167 -7.22 23.26 -16.52
CA ASN A 167 -6.72 24.07 -15.40
C ASN A 167 -7.55 23.93 -14.11
N ARG A 168 -8.60 23.12 -14.10
CA ARG A 168 -9.42 22.81 -12.91
C ARG A 168 -9.13 21.39 -12.40
N ALA A 169 -8.10 20.71 -12.94
CA ALA A 169 -7.78 19.34 -12.55
C ALA A 169 -6.28 19.13 -12.28
N LEU A 170 -5.98 18.43 -11.21
CA LEU A 170 -4.68 17.82 -10.93
C LEU A 170 -4.73 16.37 -11.37
N ILE A 171 -3.85 15.98 -12.25
CA ILE A 171 -3.81 14.61 -12.77
C ILE A 171 -2.49 13.98 -12.38
N MET A 172 -2.57 12.83 -11.72
CA MET A 172 -1.43 12.03 -11.31
C MET A 172 -1.56 10.61 -11.87
N TRP A 173 -0.43 9.99 -12.12
CA TRP A 173 -0.35 8.58 -12.40
C TRP A 173 0.69 7.94 -11.49
N ASN A 174 0.31 6.88 -10.78
CA ASN A 174 1.10 6.23 -9.75
C ASN A 174 1.59 4.85 -10.20
N CYS A 175 2.90 4.63 -10.13
CA CYS A 175 3.54 3.37 -10.47
C CYS A 175 3.69 2.52 -9.20
N ASN A 176 2.94 1.41 -9.12
CA ASN A 176 2.99 0.47 -8.01
C ASN A 176 3.83 -0.77 -8.33
N SER A 177 4.06 -1.07 -9.60
CA SER A 177 4.83 -2.23 -10.03
C SER A 177 5.75 -1.92 -11.21
N LEU A 178 6.71 -2.79 -11.46
CA LEU A 178 7.58 -2.70 -12.63
C LEU A 178 7.04 -3.51 -13.82
N MET A 179 5.85 -4.09 -13.69
CA MET A 179 5.24 -4.90 -14.73
C MET A 179 4.79 -4.05 -15.91
N SER A 180 5.01 -4.56 -17.11
CA SER A 180 4.49 -4.01 -18.39
C SER A 180 4.77 -2.51 -18.63
N LEU A 181 5.75 -1.92 -17.98
CA LEU A 181 6.12 -0.51 -18.13
C LEU A 181 6.56 -0.17 -19.57
N TYR A 182 6.99 -1.16 -20.35
CA TYR A 182 7.32 -1.02 -21.78
C TYR A 182 6.08 -0.72 -22.64
N ARG A 183 4.87 -0.94 -22.15
CA ARG A 183 3.60 -0.63 -22.82
C ARG A 183 3.19 0.84 -22.70
N ILE A 184 3.83 1.59 -21.80
CA ILE A 184 3.47 2.97 -21.51
C ILE A 184 4.10 3.93 -22.51
N ASN A 185 3.29 4.82 -23.06
CA ASN A 185 3.81 5.99 -23.77
C ASN A 185 4.25 7.05 -22.77
N TRP A 186 5.50 6.93 -22.31
CA TRP A 186 6.07 7.80 -21.28
C TRP A 186 6.07 9.28 -21.66
N GLY A 187 6.30 9.60 -22.93
CA GLY A 187 6.26 10.98 -23.41
C GLY A 187 4.89 11.62 -23.21
N ARG A 188 3.84 10.92 -23.64
CA ARG A 188 2.46 11.39 -23.47
C ARG A 188 2.05 11.44 -22.00
N LEU A 189 2.33 10.38 -21.24
CA LEU A 189 1.96 10.30 -19.84
C LEU A 189 2.62 11.40 -19.00
N SER A 190 3.93 11.67 -19.22
CA SER A 190 4.67 12.75 -18.52
C SER A 190 4.18 14.15 -18.88
N TYR A 191 3.63 14.33 -20.11
CA TYR A 191 3.04 15.57 -20.54
C TYR A 191 1.67 15.82 -19.92
N THR A 192 0.86 14.76 -19.78
CA THR A 192 -0.55 14.84 -19.37
C THR A 192 -0.75 14.73 -17.86
N SER A 193 0.21 14.17 -17.13
CA SER A 193 0.10 13.89 -15.69
C SER A 193 1.40 14.13 -14.92
N THR A 194 1.28 14.26 -13.61
CA THR A 194 2.41 14.15 -12.70
C THR A 194 2.64 12.69 -12.36
N ILE A 195 3.83 12.18 -12.65
CA ILE A 195 4.17 10.79 -12.32
C ILE A 195 4.54 10.68 -10.85
N THR A 196 3.95 9.70 -10.17
CA THR A 196 4.23 9.35 -8.79
C THR A 196 4.58 7.87 -8.65
N THR A 197 5.10 7.48 -7.51
CA THR A 197 5.39 6.09 -7.17
C THR A 197 5.35 5.88 -5.67
N VAL A 198 5.42 4.62 -5.22
CA VAL A 198 5.18 4.24 -3.82
C VAL A 198 6.43 4.25 -2.94
N SER A 199 7.64 4.33 -3.53
CA SER A 199 8.89 4.25 -2.76
C SER A 199 10.06 4.92 -3.47
N ARG A 200 11.15 5.16 -2.71
CA ARG A 200 12.44 5.59 -3.28
C ARG A 200 13.05 4.51 -4.17
N TYR A 201 12.91 3.24 -3.80
CA TYR A 201 13.30 2.12 -4.65
C TYR A 201 12.64 2.19 -6.02
N MET A 202 11.32 2.29 -6.06
CA MET A 202 10.57 2.42 -7.31
C MET A 202 10.95 3.68 -8.09
N LYS A 203 11.18 4.80 -7.40
CA LYS A 203 11.64 6.04 -8.02
C LYS A 203 12.96 5.85 -8.77
N HIS A 204 13.94 5.18 -8.17
CA HIS A 204 15.24 4.90 -8.80
C HIS A 204 15.06 3.96 -10.00
N ARG A 205 14.18 2.97 -9.91
CA ARG A 205 13.87 2.07 -11.02
C ARG A 205 13.23 2.79 -12.23
N LEU A 206 12.47 3.86 -11.98
CA LEU A 206 11.82 4.62 -13.05
C LEU A 206 12.75 5.61 -13.76
N TRP A 207 13.92 5.92 -13.22
CA TRP A 207 14.91 6.75 -13.93
C TRP A 207 15.34 6.17 -15.28
N GLN A 208 15.32 4.85 -15.46
CA GLN A 208 15.61 4.21 -16.75
C GLN A 208 14.61 4.60 -17.86
N TYR A 209 13.44 5.11 -17.51
CA TYR A 209 12.42 5.62 -18.43
C TYR A 209 12.47 7.15 -18.58
N ASN A 210 13.54 7.81 -18.10
CA ASN A 210 13.72 9.26 -18.08
C ASN A 210 12.63 10.01 -17.31
N VAL A 211 12.02 9.39 -16.30
CA VAL A 211 11.05 10.03 -15.41
C VAL A 211 11.59 10.12 -13.99
N ASN A 212 11.27 11.21 -13.29
CA ASN A 212 11.65 11.44 -11.91
C ASN A 212 10.39 11.65 -11.05
N PRO A 213 9.75 10.57 -10.59
CA PRO A 213 8.46 10.62 -9.93
C PRO A 213 8.55 11.22 -8.52
N LEU A 214 7.43 11.75 -8.04
CA LEU A 214 7.24 12.01 -6.61
C LEU A 214 6.95 10.70 -5.89
N ALA A 215 7.60 10.45 -4.77
CA ALA A 215 7.27 9.31 -3.93
C ALA A 215 6.09 9.64 -3.00
N ILE A 216 5.06 8.80 -3.03
CA ILE A 216 3.89 8.84 -2.14
C ILE A 216 3.77 7.42 -1.57
N PRO A 217 4.18 7.18 -0.32
CA PRO A 217 4.25 5.83 0.22
C PRO A 217 2.87 5.19 0.32
N ASN A 218 2.84 3.88 0.47
CA ASN A 218 1.63 3.19 0.89
C ASN A 218 1.37 3.46 2.36
N GLY A 219 0.10 3.56 2.71
CA GLY A 219 -0.35 3.62 4.09
C GLY A 219 -0.78 2.25 4.62
N ILE A 220 -0.95 2.18 5.92
CA ILE A 220 -1.65 1.10 6.60
C ILE A 220 -2.90 1.65 7.29
N PRO A 221 -3.95 0.85 7.47
CA PRO A 221 -5.12 1.28 8.23
C PRO A 221 -4.75 1.61 9.68
N ARG A 222 -5.29 2.71 10.22
CA ARG A 222 -5.05 3.13 11.61
C ARG A 222 -5.35 2.03 12.63
N ARG A 223 -6.33 1.16 12.38
CA ARG A 223 -6.65 0.00 13.24
C ARG A 223 -5.47 -0.95 13.46
N TYR A 224 -4.44 -0.91 12.60
CA TYR A 224 -3.23 -1.72 12.81
C TYR A 224 -2.37 -1.22 13.97
N LEU A 225 -2.55 0.02 14.40
CA LEU A 225 -1.93 0.58 15.60
C LEU A 225 -2.67 0.22 16.89
N ASP A 226 -3.89 -0.34 16.82
CA ASP A 226 -4.63 -0.74 18.00
C ASP A 226 -3.84 -1.82 18.77
N PRO A 227 -3.93 -1.83 20.10
CA PRO A 227 -3.25 -2.83 20.91
C PRO A 227 -3.60 -4.25 20.48
N VAL A 228 -2.58 -5.10 20.34
CA VAL A 228 -2.77 -6.54 20.12
C VAL A 228 -3.11 -7.21 21.45
N ASP A 229 -3.98 -8.22 21.43
CA ASP A 229 -4.37 -8.98 22.62
C ASP A 229 -3.13 -9.61 23.29
N ALA A 230 -2.75 -9.05 24.45
CA ALA A 230 -1.56 -9.45 25.19
C ALA A 230 -1.63 -10.89 25.72
N GLU A 231 -2.84 -11.35 26.07
CA GLU A 231 -3.07 -12.73 26.53
C GLU A 231 -2.85 -13.71 25.39
N ALA A 232 -3.44 -13.45 24.22
CA ALA A 232 -3.25 -14.27 23.04
C ALA A 232 -1.79 -14.29 22.56
N VAL A 233 -1.08 -13.15 22.63
CA VAL A 233 0.37 -13.07 22.36
C VAL A 233 1.16 -13.95 23.31
N SER A 234 0.87 -13.92 24.61
CA SER A 234 1.54 -14.76 25.61
C SER A 234 1.26 -16.24 25.39
N GLN A 235 0.00 -16.61 25.14
CA GLN A 235 -0.40 -17.98 24.83
C GLN A 235 0.30 -18.51 23.58
N LEU A 236 0.38 -17.72 22.52
CA LEU A 236 1.07 -18.12 21.28
C LEU A 236 2.58 -18.34 21.53
N ARG A 237 3.22 -17.44 22.27
CA ARG A 237 4.63 -17.60 22.66
C ARG A 237 4.86 -18.87 23.43
N GLU A 238 4.05 -19.17 24.42
CA GLU A 238 4.12 -20.41 25.19
C GLU A 238 4.00 -21.65 24.29
N VAL A 239 3.01 -21.67 23.41
CA VAL A 239 2.78 -22.75 22.44
C VAL A 239 3.99 -22.93 21.53
N MET A 240 4.58 -21.85 21.00
CA MET A 240 5.70 -21.94 20.08
C MET A 240 7.01 -22.28 20.75
N ARG A 241 7.22 -21.88 22.01
CA ARG A 241 8.41 -22.19 22.79
C ARG A 241 8.44 -23.63 23.33
N ARG A 242 7.28 -24.26 23.48
CA ARG A 242 7.20 -25.68 23.93
C ARG A 242 7.99 -25.97 25.21
N GLY A 243 7.93 -25.07 26.20
CA GLY A 243 8.65 -25.20 27.46
C GLY A 243 10.17 -24.91 27.37
N ASN A 244 10.66 -24.48 26.24
CA ASN A 244 12.07 -24.05 26.07
C ASN A 244 12.15 -22.56 25.76
N GLU A 245 12.48 -21.75 26.75
CA GLU A 245 12.56 -20.28 26.64
C GLU A 245 13.60 -19.79 25.62
N GLN A 246 14.57 -20.62 25.28
CA GLN A 246 15.58 -20.29 24.27
C GLN A 246 15.12 -20.60 22.84
N ARG A 247 13.97 -21.27 22.67
CA ARG A 247 13.43 -21.58 21.35
C ARG A 247 12.99 -20.29 20.65
N ALA A 248 13.59 -20.01 19.53
CA ALA A 248 13.20 -18.88 18.69
C ALA A 248 11.86 -19.17 18.01
N PHE A 249 11.00 -18.15 17.96
CA PHE A 249 9.79 -18.17 17.18
C PHE A 249 9.90 -17.22 15.99
N LEU A 250 9.88 -17.77 14.78
CA LEU A 250 9.87 -17.04 13.52
C LEU A 250 8.49 -17.07 12.89
N PHE A 251 8.10 -15.98 12.24
CA PHE A 251 6.88 -15.91 11.44
C PHE A 251 7.18 -15.40 10.03
N LYS A 252 6.50 -15.97 9.02
CA LYS A 252 6.57 -15.48 7.64
C LYS A 252 5.23 -15.65 6.94
N ILE A 253 4.78 -14.58 6.30
CA ILE A 253 3.52 -14.53 5.54
C ILE A 253 3.74 -13.85 4.19
N GLY A 254 3.02 -14.32 3.15
CA GLY A 254 3.03 -13.74 1.81
C GLY A 254 2.77 -14.82 0.76
N ARG A 255 2.67 -14.43 -0.52
CA ARG A 255 2.60 -15.39 -1.63
C ARG A 255 3.88 -16.23 -1.69
N PHE A 256 3.77 -17.46 -2.15
CA PHE A 256 4.96 -18.25 -2.47
C PHE A 256 5.58 -17.77 -3.78
N ASP A 257 6.33 -16.68 -3.69
CA ASP A 257 7.03 -16.04 -4.79
C ASP A 257 8.53 -16.06 -4.50
N PRO A 258 9.41 -16.36 -5.47
CA PRO A 258 10.86 -16.35 -5.29
C PRO A 258 11.39 -15.02 -4.69
N ASP A 259 10.83 -13.89 -5.11
CA ASP A 259 11.22 -12.57 -4.62
C ASP A 259 10.95 -12.39 -3.11
N LYS A 260 10.06 -13.22 -2.53
CA LYS A 260 9.82 -13.25 -1.08
C LYS A 260 10.90 -14.00 -0.30
N ARG A 261 11.91 -14.56 -0.96
CA ARG A 261 13.07 -15.26 -0.37
C ARG A 261 12.66 -16.33 0.64
N TRP A 262 11.70 -17.18 0.28
CA TRP A 262 11.21 -18.28 1.12
C TRP A 262 12.30 -19.32 1.41
N LEU A 263 13.14 -19.64 0.42
CA LEU A 263 14.24 -20.62 0.58
C LEU A 263 15.25 -20.13 1.63
N MET A 264 15.59 -18.84 1.63
CA MET A 264 16.46 -18.23 2.66
C MET A 264 15.89 -18.43 4.07
N ALA A 265 14.57 -18.26 4.24
CA ALA A 265 13.91 -18.46 5.53
C ALA A 265 13.98 -19.92 6.00
N VAL A 266 13.70 -20.88 5.11
CA VAL A 266 13.76 -22.32 5.41
C VAL A 266 15.19 -22.76 5.74
N GLU A 267 16.17 -22.28 4.99
CA GLU A 267 17.59 -22.57 5.23
C GLU A 267 18.11 -21.98 6.55
N ALA A 268 17.63 -20.80 6.94
CA ALA A 268 17.95 -20.22 8.24
C ALA A 268 17.48 -21.12 9.40
N VAL A 269 16.25 -21.66 9.31
CA VAL A 269 15.71 -22.65 10.28
C VAL A 269 16.61 -23.91 10.33
N ALA A 270 17.03 -24.42 9.17
CA ALA A 270 17.88 -25.59 9.10
C ALA A 270 19.26 -25.34 9.73
N ARG A 271 19.87 -24.17 9.46
CA ARG A 271 21.17 -23.79 10.06
C ARG A 271 21.08 -23.62 11.58
N MET A 272 20.02 -23.00 12.08
CA MET A 272 19.76 -22.89 13.52
C MET A 272 19.66 -24.27 14.16
N ARG A 273 18.87 -25.17 13.59
CA ARG A 273 18.72 -26.53 14.09
C ARG A 273 20.04 -27.31 14.07
N ALA A 274 20.81 -27.22 12.98
CA ALA A 274 22.10 -27.88 12.84
C ALA A 274 23.15 -27.36 13.87
N SER A 275 23.05 -26.11 14.28
CA SER A 275 23.89 -25.51 15.33
C SER A 275 23.35 -25.74 16.75
N GLY A 276 22.32 -26.57 16.93
CA GLY A 276 21.73 -26.89 18.24
C GLY A 276 20.87 -25.75 18.82
N LYS A 277 20.52 -24.72 18.03
CA LYS A 277 19.64 -23.64 18.45
C LYS A 277 18.19 -24.04 18.18
N PRO A 278 17.35 -24.17 19.23
CA PRO A 278 15.94 -24.54 19.03
C PRO A 278 15.18 -23.43 18.33
N VAL A 279 14.40 -23.79 17.32
CA VAL A 279 13.62 -22.84 16.52
C VAL A 279 12.30 -23.44 16.08
N SER A 280 11.29 -22.63 15.96
CA SER A 280 10.02 -22.97 15.32
C SER A 280 9.62 -21.82 14.40
N MET A 281 9.15 -22.11 13.19
CA MET A 281 8.67 -21.13 12.25
C MET A 281 7.22 -21.42 11.85
N VAL A 282 6.34 -20.43 11.98
CA VAL A 282 5.00 -20.47 11.40
C VAL A 282 5.05 -19.80 10.04
N ILE A 283 4.53 -20.47 9.03
CA ILE A 283 4.44 -19.93 7.67
C ILE A 283 3.00 -19.92 7.17
N ARG A 284 2.66 -18.89 6.41
CA ARG A 284 1.44 -18.82 5.64
C ARG A 284 1.77 -18.32 4.23
N GLY A 285 1.81 -19.24 3.29
CA GLY A 285 1.96 -18.94 1.87
C GLY A 285 0.61 -18.90 1.13
N GLY A 286 0.67 -18.72 -0.18
CA GLY A 286 -0.46 -18.86 -1.09
C GLY A 286 -0.55 -20.25 -1.71
N ILE A 287 -1.12 -20.31 -2.90
CA ILE A 287 -1.28 -21.54 -3.71
C ILE A 287 -0.28 -21.60 -4.89
N GLU A 288 0.66 -20.68 -4.94
CA GLU A 288 1.60 -20.54 -6.03
C GLU A 288 2.55 -21.75 -6.11
N PRO A 289 2.98 -22.16 -7.32
CA PRO A 289 3.81 -23.38 -7.54
C PRO A 289 5.11 -23.39 -6.74
N HIS A 290 5.74 -22.23 -6.51
CA HIS A 290 6.98 -22.10 -5.72
C HIS A 290 6.83 -22.65 -4.28
N GLY A 291 5.62 -22.66 -3.72
CA GLY A 291 5.37 -23.30 -2.42
C GLY A 291 5.77 -24.78 -2.37
N GLY A 292 5.60 -25.50 -3.48
CA GLY A 292 6.05 -26.89 -3.59
C GLY A 292 7.58 -27.04 -3.51
N GLU A 293 8.32 -26.11 -4.10
CA GLU A 293 9.78 -26.07 -4.02
C GLU A 293 10.25 -25.75 -2.59
N VAL A 294 9.63 -24.76 -1.95
CA VAL A 294 9.95 -24.34 -0.57
C VAL A 294 9.78 -25.49 0.41
N LEU A 295 8.63 -26.19 0.34
CA LEU A 295 8.37 -27.34 1.22
C LEU A 295 9.29 -28.53 0.92
N ARG A 296 9.58 -28.80 -0.35
CA ARG A 296 10.55 -29.85 -0.73
C ARG A 296 11.92 -29.52 -0.15
N ARG A 297 12.39 -28.29 -0.27
CA ARG A 297 13.66 -27.85 0.31
C ARG A 297 13.70 -28.04 1.83
N ALA A 298 12.61 -27.79 2.54
CA ALA A 298 12.52 -28.05 3.97
C ALA A 298 12.70 -29.54 4.29
N TYR A 299 12.04 -30.43 3.55
CA TYR A 299 12.19 -31.88 3.71
C TYR A 299 13.61 -32.37 3.38
N ASP A 300 14.21 -31.86 2.30
CA ASP A 300 15.59 -32.21 1.89
C ASP A 300 16.62 -31.81 2.96
N LEU A 301 16.34 -30.75 3.70
CA LEU A 301 17.14 -30.30 4.84
C LEU A 301 16.83 -31.05 6.15
N GLY A 302 15.94 -32.05 6.11
CA GLY A 302 15.56 -32.85 7.26
C GLY A 302 14.68 -32.12 8.27
N LEU A 303 14.02 -31.04 7.89
CA LEU A 303 13.13 -30.29 8.78
C LEU A 303 11.79 -31.02 8.91
N ARG A 304 11.24 -31.02 10.12
CA ARG A 304 9.89 -31.50 10.39
C ARG A 304 8.88 -30.40 10.04
N VAL A 305 8.11 -30.63 8.97
CA VAL A 305 7.05 -29.74 8.53
C VAL A 305 5.69 -30.34 8.88
N VAL A 306 4.83 -29.55 9.54
CA VAL A 306 3.44 -29.92 9.81
C VAL A 306 2.52 -28.99 9.04
N ASN A 307 1.66 -29.57 8.17
CA ASN A 307 0.61 -28.85 7.49
C ASN A 307 -0.63 -28.79 8.39
N ILE A 308 -1.15 -27.58 8.59
CA ILE A 308 -2.35 -27.34 9.38
C ILE A 308 -3.45 -26.85 8.45
N GLU A 309 -4.57 -27.56 8.45
CA GLU A 309 -5.75 -27.23 7.64
C GLU A 309 -6.92 -26.89 8.57
N ALA A 310 -7.66 -25.85 8.26
CA ALA A 310 -8.84 -25.44 9.00
C ALA A 310 -9.82 -24.70 8.09
N LYS A 311 -11.08 -24.61 8.52
CA LYS A 311 -12.12 -23.89 7.79
C LYS A 311 -12.52 -22.64 8.58
N ARG A 312 -11.95 -21.48 8.20
CA ARG A 312 -12.23 -20.17 8.82
C ARG A 312 -12.11 -20.17 10.35
N PRO A 313 -10.95 -20.57 10.91
CA PRO A 313 -10.76 -20.58 12.35
C PRO A 313 -10.72 -19.14 12.89
N THR A 314 -11.11 -18.99 14.14
CA THR A 314 -10.87 -17.78 14.94
C THR A 314 -9.41 -17.70 15.36
N SER A 315 -8.96 -16.53 15.87
CA SER A 315 -7.58 -16.37 16.39
C SER A 315 -7.25 -17.37 17.50
N ARG A 316 -8.21 -17.63 18.38
CA ARG A 316 -8.05 -18.62 19.47
C ARG A 316 -7.90 -20.03 18.96
N GLU A 317 -8.74 -20.42 18.00
CA GLU A 317 -8.65 -21.75 17.36
C GLU A 317 -7.32 -21.93 16.63
N CYS A 318 -6.77 -20.87 16.02
CA CYS A 318 -5.44 -20.93 15.42
C CYS A 318 -4.34 -21.29 16.44
N ILE A 319 -4.40 -20.71 17.64
CA ILE A 319 -3.45 -21.03 18.73
C ILE A 319 -3.60 -22.51 19.17
N GLU A 320 -4.84 -22.98 19.32
CA GLU A 320 -5.09 -24.38 19.71
C GLU A 320 -4.62 -25.35 18.63
N LEU A 321 -4.87 -25.08 17.36
CA LEU A 321 -4.37 -25.89 16.23
C LEU A 321 -2.83 -26.00 16.24
N LEU A 322 -2.12 -24.92 16.54
CA LEU A 322 -0.66 -24.94 16.70
C LEU A 322 -0.24 -25.75 17.93
N ARG A 323 -1.00 -25.70 19.03
CA ARG A 323 -0.74 -26.51 20.23
C ARG A 323 -0.92 -28.01 19.94
N GLU A 324 -2.02 -28.38 19.30
CA GLU A 324 -2.36 -29.76 18.93
C GLU A 324 -1.42 -30.36 17.88
N ALA A 325 -0.87 -29.53 17.00
CA ALA A 325 0.10 -29.95 15.98
C ALA A 325 1.40 -30.56 16.56
N GLY A 326 1.65 -30.40 17.85
CA GLY A 326 2.83 -30.92 18.51
C GLY A 326 4.11 -30.21 18.10
N GLU A 327 5.26 -30.83 18.31
CA GLU A 327 6.56 -30.24 17.98
C GLU A 327 6.85 -30.32 16.47
N ALA A 328 7.28 -29.20 15.87
CA ALA A 328 7.75 -29.14 14.49
C ALA A 328 8.76 -27.99 14.33
N ASP A 329 9.54 -28.05 13.26
CA ASP A 329 10.44 -26.94 12.87
C ASP A 329 9.66 -25.88 12.09
N ILE A 330 8.70 -26.32 11.25
CA ILE A 330 7.87 -25.45 10.42
C ILE A 330 6.39 -25.87 10.54
N TYR A 331 5.53 -24.93 10.83
CA TYR A 331 4.06 -25.06 10.80
C TYR A 331 3.51 -24.30 9.59
N ASN A 332 2.99 -25.04 8.62
CA ASN A 332 2.44 -24.49 7.38
C ASN A 332 0.92 -24.34 7.48
N LEU A 333 0.44 -23.12 7.62
CA LEU A 333 -1.00 -22.80 7.71
C LEU A 333 -1.63 -22.78 6.31
N ARG A 334 -2.43 -23.80 5.99
CA ARG A 334 -3.07 -23.98 4.68
C ARG A 334 -4.54 -23.53 4.70
N PHE A 335 -4.81 -22.37 5.26
CA PHE A 335 -6.13 -21.77 5.34
C PHE A 335 -6.04 -20.24 5.33
N PHE A 336 -7.20 -19.58 5.17
CA PHE A 336 -7.27 -18.13 5.30
C PHE A 336 -7.13 -17.75 6.79
N VAL A 337 -6.03 -17.08 7.11
CA VAL A 337 -5.69 -16.70 8.48
C VAL A 337 -6.39 -15.37 8.82
N PRO A 338 -7.11 -15.27 9.97
CA PRO A 338 -7.70 -14.01 10.41
C PRO A 338 -6.65 -12.90 10.59
N GLU A 339 -6.99 -11.66 10.19
CA GLU A 339 -6.11 -10.49 10.34
C GLU A 339 -5.63 -10.32 11.79
N GLU A 340 -6.53 -10.50 12.76
CA GLU A 340 -6.20 -10.43 14.18
C GLU A 340 -5.11 -11.46 14.57
N PHE A 341 -5.22 -12.72 14.09
CA PHE A 341 -4.20 -13.73 14.37
C PHE A 341 -2.86 -13.41 13.71
N VAL A 342 -2.87 -12.83 12.51
CA VAL A 342 -1.64 -12.37 11.86
C VAL A 342 -0.96 -11.31 12.72
N ARG A 343 -1.70 -10.34 13.26
CA ARG A 343 -1.17 -9.31 14.18
C ARG A 343 -0.64 -9.92 15.50
N ILE A 344 -1.31 -10.95 16.03
CA ILE A 344 -0.82 -11.72 17.19
C ILE A 344 0.52 -12.39 16.85
N CYS A 345 0.64 -13.00 15.66
CA CYS A 345 1.91 -13.58 15.21
C CYS A 345 3.03 -12.53 15.09
N TYR A 346 2.72 -11.35 14.52
CA TYR A 346 3.68 -10.25 14.43
C TYR A 346 4.20 -9.82 15.81
N ALA A 347 3.31 -9.66 16.78
CA ALA A 347 3.69 -9.26 18.15
C ALA A 347 4.39 -10.38 18.93
N ALA A 348 4.02 -11.65 18.69
CA ALA A 348 4.54 -12.80 19.43
C ALA A 348 5.91 -13.26 18.93
N ALA A 349 6.18 -13.18 17.64
CA ALA A 349 7.42 -13.68 17.04
C ALA A 349 8.67 -12.93 17.55
N ASP A 350 9.79 -13.64 17.68
CA ASP A 350 11.09 -13.04 17.92
C ASP A 350 11.56 -12.28 16.68
N ALA A 351 11.21 -12.76 15.48
CA ALA A 351 11.36 -12.05 14.22
C ALA A 351 10.28 -12.46 13.21
N THR A 352 9.75 -11.48 12.49
CA THR A 352 8.92 -11.73 11.30
C THR A 352 9.76 -11.49 10.06
N LEU A 353 9.83 -12.49 9.19
CA LEU A 353 10.67 -12.45 7.99
C LEU A 353 9.93 -11.77 6.83
N ALA A 354 9.96 -10.45 6.80
CA ALA A 354 9.50 -9.59 5.70
C ALA A 354 10.64 -9.35 4.68
N ASN A 355 11.46 -10.37 4.43
CA ASN A 355 12.77 -10.32 3.78
C ASN A 355 12.69 -10.39 2.25
N SER A 356 11.74 -9.70 1.62
CA SER A 356 11.61 -9.64 0.16
C SER A 356 12.84 -9.00 -0.49
N GLY A 357 13.23 -9.55 -1.65
CA GLY A 357 14.36 -9.04 -2.43
C GLY A 357 13.98 -7.82 -3.26
N HIS A 358 12.88 -7.92 -4.01
CA HIS A 358 12.41 -6.90 -4.94
C HIS A 358 10.91 -6.67 -4.74
N GLU A 359 10.57 -5.75 -3.90
CA GLU A 359 9.17 -5.39 -3.66
C GLU A 359 9.01 -3.88 -3.76
N PRO A 360 7.94 -3.39 -4.39
CA PRO A 360 7.74 -1.96 -4.59
C PRO A 360 7.75 -1.13 -3.31
N PHE A 361 7.18 -1.66 -2.21
CA PHE A 361 7.13 -0.95 -0.94
C PHE A 361 7.37 -1.85 0.29
N GLY A 362 6.73 -3.03 0.36
CA GLY A 362 6.92 -3.98 1.46
C GLY A 362 6.02 -3.72 2.67
N LEU A 363 4.71 -3.77 2.49
CA LEU A 363 3.72 -3.52 3.56
C LEU A 363 3.88 -4.42 4.78
N VAL A 364 4.26 -5.70 4.61
CA VAL A 364 4.40 -6.65 5.73
C VAL A 364 5.35 -6.13 6.80
N GLY A 365 6.50 -5.55 6.42
CA GLY A 365 7.42 -4.95 7.39
C GLY A 365 6.76 -3.86 8.24
N LEU A 366 6.00 -3.00 7.60
CA LEU A 366 5.29 -1.91 8.26
C LEU A 366 4.15 -2.40 9.18
N GLU A 367 3.42 -3.43 8.75
CA GLU A 367 2.38 -4.09 9.56
C GLU A 367 2.96 -4.73 10.82
N VAL A 368 4.13 -5.38 10.70
CA VAL A 368 4.88 -5.92 11.84
C VAL A 368 5.25 -4.82 12.83
N MET A 369 5.77 -3.70 12.33
CA MET A 369 6.14 -2.53 13.13
C MET A 369 4.91 -1.95 13.88
N ALA A 370 3.77 -1.88 13.22
CA ALA A 370 2.51 -1.43 13.81
C ALA A 370 2.04 -2.34 14.96
N ALA A 371 2.27 -3.65 14.85
CA ALA A 371 1.98 -4.63 15.90
C ALA A 371 3.07 -4.70 17.01
N ARG A 372 4.04 -3.77 17.02
CA ARG A 372 5.21 -3.79 17.92
C ARG A 372 6.04 -5.08 17.81
N GLY A 373 6.06 -5.68 16.61
CA GLY A 373 6.92 -6.80 16.28
C GLY A 373 8.31 -6.36 15.84
N ILE A 374 9.16 -7.32 15.50
CA ILE A 374 10.48 -7.07 14.93
C ILE A 374 10.45 -7.55 13.48
N ALA A 375 10.50 -6.61 12.54
CA ALA A 375 10.56 -6.89 11.13
C ALA A 375 12.01 -7.14 10.70
N PHE A 376 12.26 -8.31 10.10
CA PHE A 376 13.48 -8.57 9.34
C PHE A 376 13.15 -8.26 7.88
N THR A 377 13.52 -7.06 7.42
CA THR A 377 13.25 -6.60 6.06
C THR A 377 14.37 -7.03 5.12
N GLY A 378 14.07 -7.14 3.83
CA GLY A 378 15.09 -7.38 2.80
C GLY A 378 15.57 -6.07 2.16
N SER A 379 15.89 -6.13 0.87
CA SER A 379 16.33 -4.96 0.07
C SER A 379 15.24 -3.92 -0.16
N THR A 380 14.05 -4.12 0.37
CA THR A 380 12.89 -3.23 0.27
C THR A 380 12.49 -2.74 1.66
N GLY A 381 11.72 -1.66 1.72
CA GLY A 381 11.38 -1.02 2.99
C GLY A 381 12.31 0.13 3.36
N GLU A 382 13.19 0.57 2.47
CA GLU A 382 14.13 1.69 2.68
C GLU A 382 13.45 3.04 2.98
N ASP A 383 12.15 3.14 2.75
CA ASP A 383 11.39 4.33 3.09
C ASP A 383 11.03 4.41 4.57
N TYR A 384 11.04 3.28 5.30
CA TYR A 384 10.64 3.23 6.70
C TYR A 384 11.60 2.42 7.61
N ALA A 385 12.31 1.42 7.07
CA ALA A 385 13.17 0.53 7.87
C ALA A 385 14.60 1.08 8.02
N ILE A 386 15.04 1.25 9.27
CA ILE A 386 16.41 1.62 9.62
C ILE A 386 16.96 0.50 10.51
N SER A 387 18.03 -0.15 10.04
CA SER A 387 18.58 -1.33 10.69
C SER A 387 19.03 -1.04 12.13
N PHE A 388 18.61 -1.90 13.07
CA PHE A 388 18.84 -1.81 14.51
C PHE A 388 18.30 -0.54 15.20
N GLU A 389 17.52 0.28 14.48
CA GLU A 389 16.77 1.37 15.07
C GLU A 389 15.31 1.00 15.23
N ASN A 390 14.64 0.61 14.13
CA ASN A 390 13.20 0.27 14.10
C ASN A 390 12.88 -1.05 13.38
N ALA A 391 13.88 -1.68 12.76
CA ALA A 391 13.79 -2.95 12.06
C ALA A 391 15.16 -3.62 12.04
N VAL A 392 15.27 -4.81 11.45
CA VAL A 392 16.53 -5.45 11.10
C VAL A 392 16.56 -5.59 9.58
N ALA A 393 17.43 -4.82 8.92
CA ALA A 393 17.58 -4.88 7.47
C ALA A 393 18.60 -5.97 7.09
N LEU A 394 18.15 -6.92 6.25
CA LEU A 394 19.00 -7.97 5.68
C LEU A 394 19.58 -7.45 4.36
N GLU A 395 20.89 -7.43 4.26
CA GLU A 395 21.61 -6.88 3.11
C GLU A 395 21.91 -7.95 2.05
N THR A 396 21.95 -9.22 2.46
CA THR A 396 22.31 -10.34 1.59
C THR A 396 21.18 -11.35 1.43
N GLU A 397 21.44 -12.41 0.69
CA GLU A 397 20.57 -13.58 0.58
C GLU A 397 21.12 -14.77 1.40
N ASP A 398 22.15 -14.54 2.19
CA ASP A 398 22.73 -15.59 3.04
C ASP A 398 21.84 -15.83 4.27
N PRO A 399 21.33 -17.06 4.47
CA PRO A 399 20.56 -17.43 5.66
C PRO A 399 21.29 -17.19 6.99
N ASP A 400 22.62 -17.19 7.01
CA ASP A 400 23.40 -16.91 8.22
C ASP A 400 23.21 -15.49 8.74
N GLU A 401 22.82 -14.55 7.88
CA GLU A 401 22.48 -13.20 8.29
C GLU A 401 21.23 -13.20 9.20
N ILE A 402 20.21 -13.98 8.84
CA ILE A 402 19.02 -14.17 9.71
C ILE A 402 19.42 -14.79 11.03
N VAL A 403 20.25 -15.85 11.00
CA VAL A 403 20.69 -16.57 12.20
C VAL A 403 21.52 -15.67 13.12
N GLY A 404 22.43 -14.89 12.54
CA GLY A 404 23.30 -13.96 13.25
C GLY A 404 22.52 -12.85 13.96
N TYR A 405 21.68 -12.14 13.22
CA TYR A 405 20.88 -11.03 13.77
C TYR A 405 19.83 -11.49 14.77
N LEU A 406 19.17 -12.62 14.52
CA LEU A 406 18.22 -13.19 15.48
C LEU A 406 18.93 -13.55 16.79
N THR A 407 20.10 -14.17 16.71
CA THR A 407 20.90 -14.51 17.89
C THR A 407 21.29 -13.25 18.67
N HIS A 408 21.72 -12.21 17.96
CA HIS A 408 22.05 -10.92 18.55
C HIS A 408 20.85 -10.32 19.31
N ILE A 409 19.71 -10.22 18.65
CA ILE A 409 18.46 -9.66 19.25
C ILE A 409 18.01 -10.46 20.47
N GLN A 410 18.17 -11.80 20.47
CA GLN A 410 17.84 -12.63 21.62
C GLN A 410 18.79 -12.38 22.81
N GLN A 411 20.06 -12.08 22.56
CA GLN A 411 21.06 -11.79 23.58
C GLN A 411 21.00 -10.36 24.12
N HIS A 412 20.33 -9.43 23.39
CA HIS A 412 20.24 -8.02 23.74
C HIS A 412 18.77 -7.57 23.91
N PRO A 413 18.12 -7.97 25.00
CA PRO A 413 16.67 -7.69 25.21
C PRO A 413 16.36 -6.19 25.27
N GLU A 414 17.28 -5.35 25.74
CA GLU A 414 17.09 -3.89 25.78
C GLU A 414 17.05 -3.29 24.37
N GLU A 415 17.92 -3.74 23.48
CA GLU A 415 17.92 -3.30 22.09
C GLU A 415 16.65 -3.77 21.37
N ARG A 416 16.22 -5.00 21.63
CA ARG A 416 14.96 -5.55 21.12
C ARG A 416 13.76 -4.68 21.49
N GLU A 417 13.63 -4.26 22.75
CA GLU A 417 12.50 -3.42 23.18
C GLU A 417 12.59 -2.00 22.61
N LYS A 418 13.80 -1.46 22.43
CA LYS A 418 14.03 -0.19 21.74
C LYS A 418 13.55 -0.27 20.29
N ILE A 419 13.96 -1.31 19.55
CA ILE A 419 13.53 -1.52 18.16
C ILE A 419 11.99 -1.59 18.08
N ARG A 420 11.32 -2.32 18.98
CA ARG A 420 9.86 -2.42 19.02
C ARG A 420 9.18 -1.08 19.26
N ALA A 421 9.73 -0.26 20.14
CA ALA A 421 9.18 1.06 20.43
C ALA A 421 9.30 2.01 19.22
N GLU A 422 10.49 2.06 18.60
CA GLU A 422 10.74 2.89 17.43
C GLU A 422 10.01 2.39 16.19
N ALA A 423 9.84 1.05 16.04
CA ALA A 423 9.03 0.44 15.01
C ALA A 423 7.58 0.97 15.04
N TYR A 424 6.96 0.94 16.22
CA TYR A 424 5.60 1.43 16.37
C TYR A 424 5.49 2.94 16.09
N ARG A 425 6.46 3.74 16.53
CA ARG A 425 6.50 5.17 16.23
C ARG A 425 6.57 5.42 14.74
N THR A 426 7.48 4.74 14.05
CA THR A 426 7.61 4.83 12.59
C THR A 426 6.33 4.41 11.89
N ALA A 427 5.73 3.27 12.26
CA ALA A 427 4.49 2.80 11.65
C ALA A 427 3.33 3.81 11.80
N SER A 428 3.29 4.57 12.90
CA SER A 428 2.28 5.61 13.10
C SER A 428 2.36 6.78 12.11
N GLU A 429 3.53 7.00 11.51
CA GLU A 429 3.75 8.02 10.47
C GLU A 429 3.29 7.53 9.07
N PHE A 430 2.98 6.24 8.93
CA PHE A 430 2.54 5.61 7.70
C PHE A 430 1.07 5.14 7.72
N VAL A 431 0.26 5.62 8.64
CA VAL A 431 -1.19 5.42 8.54
C VAL A 431 -1.76 6.24 7.37
N TRP A 432 -2.85 5.77 6.77
CA TRP A 432 -3.41 6.44 5.59
C TRP A 432 -3.69 7.93 5.81
N GLU A 433 -4.10 8.33 7.01
CA GLU A 433 -4.36 9.74 7.33
C GLU A 433 -3.10 10.60 7.18
N GLU A 434 -1.95 10.15 7.68
CA GLU A 434 -0.67 10.86 7.56
C GLU A 434 -0.14 10.85 6.12
N VAL A 435 -0.30 9.73 5.42
CA VAL A 435 0.05 9.61 3.99
C VAL A 435 -0.80 10.56 3.14
N ILE A 436 -2.09 10.67 3.44
CA ILE A 436 -3.00 11.59 2.74
C ILE A 436 -2.67 13.04 3.07
N ASP A 437 -2.32 13.39 4.31
CA ASP A 437 -1.90 14.75 4.65
C ASP A 437 -0.66 15.15 3.84
N ASN A 438 0.32 14.26 3.74
CA ASN A 438 1.49 14.46 2.86
C ASN A 438 1.09 14.60 1.38
N LEU A 439 0.15 13.78 0.89
CA LEU A 439 -0.40 13.87 -0.46
C LEU A 439 -1.06 15.24 -0.70
N ILE A 440 -1.89 15.71 0.24
CA ILE A 440 -2.55 17.04 0.16
C ILE A 440 -1.51 18.15 0.08
N GLY A 441 -0.44 18.09 0.88
CA GLY A 441 0.67 19.03 0.80
C GLY A 441 1.33 19.06 -0.59
N LYS A 442 1.56 17.89 -1.20
CA LYS A 442 2.10 17.78 -2.56
C LYS A 442 1.13 18.27 -3.62
N LEU A 443 -0.16 17.98 -3.48
CA LEU A 443 -1.20 18.52 -4.36
C LEU A 443 -1.27 20.04 -4.30
N GLY A 444 -1.16 20.65 -3.11
CA GLY A 444 -1.08 22.09 -2.95
C GLY A 444 0.13 22.72 -3.66
N TYR A 445 1.29 22.04 -3.64
CA TYR A 445 2.46 22.44 -4.42
C TYR A 445 2.18 22.35 -5.93
N LEU A 446 1.60 21.23 -6.40
CA LEU A 446 1.28 21.05 -7.82
C LEU A 446 0.25 22.05 -8.32
N ALA A 447 -0.77 22.36 -7.51
CA ALA A 447 -1.78 23.37 -7.84
C ALA A 447 -1.13 24.74 -8.09
N ARG A 448 -0.24 25.18 -7.20
CA ARG A 448 0.53 26.43 -7.39
C ARG A 448 1.39 26.39 -8.64
N LYS A 449 2.10 25.28 -8.89
CA LYS A 449 2.96 25.11 -10.07
C LYS A 449 2.18 25.17 -11.39
N GLN A 450 0.94 24.69 -11.40
CA GLN A 450 0.05 24.69 -12.56
C GLN A 450 -0.83 25.94 -12.65
N ASN A 451 -0.64 26.93 -11.76
CA ASN A 451 -1.51 28.12 -11.65
C ASN A 451 -3.00 27.76 -11.55
N LEU A 452 -3.31 26.68 -10.81
CA LEU A 452 -4.67 26.27 -10.56
C LEU A 452 -5.34 27.29 -9.64
N THR A 453 -6.45 27.87 -10.04
CA THR A 453 -7.27 28.75 -9.21
C THR A 453 -8.05 27.89 -8.21
N LEU A 454 -7.68 27.99 -6.94
CA LEU A 454 -8.44 27.50 -5.81
C LEU A 454 -9.27 28.69 -5.31
N ASP A 455 -10.49 28.81 -5.81
CA ASP A 455 -11.42 29.85 -5.37
C ASP A 455 -12.08 29.46 -4.05
#